data_7f4010f7589276becd1fd7f5a17af06e
#
_entry.id   7f4010f7589276becd1fd7f5a17af06e
#
_cell.length_a   1.000
_cell.length_b   1.000
_cell.length_c   1.000
_cell.angle_alpha   90.00
_cell.angle_beta   90.00
_cell.angle_gamma   90.00
#
_symmetry.space_group_name_H-M   'P 1'
#
loop_
_entity.id
_entity.type
_entity.pdbx_description
1 polymer ?
#
loop_
_entity_poly.entity_id
_entity_poly.type
_entity_poly.pdbx_seq_one_letter_code
_entity_poly.pdbx_strand_id
1 'polypeptide(L)'
;MKKITKTDAFLPLITLYILIFVGCVPQKTNNVQISEQKREDMQVLEQIEKLQEMAAMSFKKDLLTTPDKKNAYYFYQQILLLDPDNEPAKIGLDQIVERYLAWAVDAAYEKQPAKARSYIARSNLVDKTHPSIEPTLRQVKIINDSVYEKFVFDQTPVIQSQKNLARLGSFMQDEPLNQRCRYLISAANDGLVRKIYAMVQQAQAAKSGDVRRVRARNQISTPNRLERWCHPSF
;
A
#
# COMPACT_ATOMS: atom_id res chain seq x y z
N MET A 1 -48.54 -65.44 56.41
CA MET A 1 -47.49 -66.33 56.97
C MET A 1 -46.14 -65.84 56.61
N LYS A 2 -45.34 -65.55 57.62
CA LYS A 2 -43.98 -65.01 57.60
C LYS A 2 -42.98 -65.98 56.93
N LYS A 3 -42.03 -65.53 56.19
CA LYS A 3 -40.67 -66.09 56.22
C LYS A 3 -39.67 -64.96 56.11
N ILE A 4 -38.97 -64.75 57.17
CA ILE A 4 -37.76 -63.97 57.32
C ILE A 4 -36.59 -64.87 56.87
N THR A 5 -35.75 -64.39 56.01
CA THR A 5 -34.44 -65.01 55.82
C THR A 5 -33.35 -63.95 56.04
N LYS A 6 -32.58 -64.23 57.09
CA LYS A 6 -31.33 -63.54 57.45
C LYS A 6 -30.26 -63.76 56.40
N THR A 7 -29.67 -62.67 55.91
CA THR A 7 -28.27 -62.67 55.51
C THR A 7 -27.72 -61.22 55.68
N ASP A 8 -27.40 -61.00 56.94
CA ASP A 8 -26.73 -59.79 57.36
C ASP A 8 -25.28 -60.08 57.71
N ALA A 9 -24.45 -59.10 57.52
CA ALA A 9 -23.20 -58.98 58.24
C ALA A 9 -21.89 -59.38 57.46
N PHE A 10 -21.68 -58.92 56.18
CA PHE A 10 -20.31 -58.96 55.68
C PHE A 10 -19.91 -57.75 54.83
N LEU A 11 -20.61 -56.62 54.88
CA LEU A 11 -20.35 -55.48 54.00
C LEU A 11 -19.66 -54.25 54.61
N PRO A 12 -19.24 -54.13 55.87
CA PRO A 12 -18.57 -52.91 56.31
C PRO A 12 -17.01 -52.94 56.29
N LEU A 13 -16.37 -54.05 55.92
CA LEU A 13 -14.91 -54.15 56.04
C LEU A 13 -14.16 -53.89 54.73
N ILE A 14 -14.80 -53.89 53.55
CA ILE A 14 -14.17 -53.65 52.26
C ILE A 14 -14.16 -52.16 51.91
N THR A 15 -15.10 -51.36 52.45
CA THR A 15 -15.15 -49.89 52.17
C THR A 15 -14.10 -49.10 52.92
N LEU A 16 -13.52 -49.61 53.99
CA LEU A 16 -12.48 -48.92 54.77
C LEU A 16 -11.07 -49.06 54.17
N TYR A 17 -10.85 -50.03 53.25
CA TYR A 17 -9.53 -50.24 52.65
C TYR A 17 -9.30 -49.46 51.36
N ILE A 18 -10.34 -48.88 50.73
CA ILE A 18 -10.24 -48.06 49.51
C ILE A 18 -9.91 -46.58 49.81
N LEU A 19 -10.14 -46.12 51.06
CA LEU A 19 -9.89 -44.70 51.43
C LEU A 19 -8.43 -44.38 51.82
N ILE A 20 -7.54 -45.37 51.90
CA ILE A 20 -6.13 -45.16 52.32
C ILE A 20 -5.17 -45.01 51.12
N PHE A 21 -5.62 -45.28 49.89
CA PHE A 21 -4.78 -45.15 48.67
C PHE A 21 -5.01 -43.88 47.86
N VAL A 22 -5.82 -42.91 48.34
CA VAL A 22 -5.91 -41.57 47.76
C VAL A 22 -4.98 -40.62 48.51
N GLY A 23 -3.75 -41.01 48.65
CA GLY A 23 -2.72 -40.19 49.29
C GLY A 23 -1.54 -40.00 48.34
N CYS A 24 -1.29 -38.74 47.96
CA CYS A 24 -0.14 -38.26 47.23
C CYS A 24 -0.17 -38.51 45.70
N VAL A 25 -1.06 -37.84 44.99
CA VAL A 25 -0.69 -37.35 43.65
C VAL A 25 0.20 -36.12 43.86
N PRO A 26 1.45 -36.13 43.47
CA PRO A 26 2.30 -34.96 43.60
C PRO A 26 1.75 -33.86 42.70
N GLN A 27 1.23 -32.76 43.27
CA GLN A 27 0.94 -31.51 42.57
C GLN A 27 2.25 -30.85 42.11
N LYS A 28 2.91 -31.44 41.15
CA LYS A 28 4.20 -30.95 40.63
C LYS A 28 4.14 -30.51 39.17
N THR A 29 2.96 -30.33 38.58
CA THR A 29 2.86 -30.09 37.15
C THR A 29 2.59 -28.64 36.74
N ASN A 30 1.97 -27.80 37.58
CA ASN A 30 1.54 -26.48 37.17
C ASN A 30 2.72 -25.49 36.94
N ASN A 31 3.77 -25.52 37.76
CA ASN A 31 4.90 -24.57 37.63
C ASN A 31 5.82 -24.90 36.46
N VAL A 32 5.97 -26.16 36.06
CA VAL A 32 6.79 -26.59 34.94
C VAL A 32 6.07 -26.25 33.64
N GLN A 33 4.78 -26.51 33.52
CA GLN A 33 3.96 -26.16 32.36
C GLN A 33 3.90 -24.67 32.12
N ILE A 34 3.74 -23.83 33.16
CA ILE A 34 3.75 -22.37 33.05
C ILE A 34 5.12 -21.86 32.56
N SER A 35 6.23 -22.48 32.99
CA SER A 35 7.57 -22.08 32.56
C SER A 35 7.89 -22.50 31.13
N GLU A 36 7.34 -23.61 30.64
CA GLU A 36 7.48 -24.07 29.26
C GLU A 36 6.65 -23.20 28.33
N GLN A 37 5.39 -22.96 28.63
CA GLN A 37 4.51 -22.07 27.86
C GLN A 37 5.12 -20.67 27.73
N LYS A 38 5.64 -20.10 28.81
CA LYS A 38 6.30 -18.79 28.77
C LYS A 38 7.54 -18.76 27.89
N ARG A 39 8.26 -19.88 27.78
CA ARG A 39 9.43 -19.99 26.86
C ARG A 39 8.99 -20.06 25.40
N GLU A 40 7.95 -20.82 25.12
CA GLU A 40 7.34 -20.91 23.77
C GLU A 40 6.83 -19.56 23.31
N ASP A 41 6.08 -18.85 24.16
CA ASP A 41 5.57 -17.51 23.88
C ASP A 41 6.72 -16.51 23.59
N MET A 42 7.81 -16.57 24.36
CA MET A 42 8.99 -15.73 24.12
C MET A 42 9.70 -16.05 22.80
N GLN A 43 9.77 -17.32 22.41
CA GLN A 43 10.36 -17.73 21.12
C GLN A 43 9.53 -17.24 19.94
N VAL A 44 8.19 -17.30 20.06
CA VAL A 44 7.27 -16.76 19.03
C VAL A 44 7.46 -15.24 18.89
N LEU A 45 7.56 -14.51 19.98
CA LEU A 45 7.79 -13.05 19.94
C LEU A 45 9.13 -12.71 19.29
N GLU A 46 10.22 -13.39 19.63
CA GLU A 46 11.53 -13.20 19.00
C GLU A 46 11.49 -13.52 17.48
N GLN A 47 10.76 -14.55 17.10
CA GLN A 47 10.57 -14.90 15.69
C GLN A 47 9.78 -13.82 14.94
N ILE A 48 8.72 -13.26 15.53
CA ILE A 48 7.93 -12.17 14.96
C ILE A 48 8.80 -10.93 14.78
N GLU A 49 9.60 -10.55 15.77
CA GLU A 49 10.49 -9.39 15.70
C GLU A 49 11.49 -9.52 14.53
N LYS A 50 12.12 -10.68 14.40
CA LYS A 50 13.03 -10.96 13.28
C LYS A 50 12.33 -10.90 11.92
N LEU A 51 11.12 -11.42 11.81
CA LEU A 51 10.33 -11.35 10.58
C LEU A 51 9.94 -9.91 10.26
N GLN A 52 9.61 -9.08 11.25
CA GLN A 52 9.31 -7.67 11.07
C GLN A 52 10.51 -6.89 10.53
N GLU A 53 11.72 -7.14 11.06
CA GLU A 53 12.94 -6.53 10.53
C GLU A 53 13.18 -6.94 9.06
N MET A 54 13.01 -8.22 8.74
CA MET A 54 13.17 -8.72 7.36
C MET A 54 12.12 -8.12 6.42
N ALA A 55 10.88 -7.98 6.87
CA ALA A 55 9.81 -7.34 6.12
C ALA A 55 10.12 -5.87 5.84
N ALA A 56 10.50 -5.11 6.87
CA ALA A 56 10.84 -3.70 6.76
C ALA A 56 12.05 -3.46 5.84
N MET A 57 13.09 -4.28 5.95
CA MET A 57 14.26 -4.20 5.07
C MET A 57 13.88 -4.51 3.61
N SER A 58 13.02 -5.51 3.38
CA SER A 58 12.54 -5.87 2.05
C SER A 58 11.69 -4.75 1.45
N PHE A 59 10.78 -4.17 2.23
CA PHE A 59 9.96 -3.05 1.83
C PHE A 59 10.80 -1.83 1.45
N LYS A 60 11.81 -1.49 2.24
CA LYS A 60 12.73 -0.38 1.97
C LYS A 60 13.52 -0.56 0.67
N LYS A 61 13.77 -1.81 0.27
CA LYS A 61 14.45 -2.17 -0.99
C LYS A 61 13.47 -2.36 -2.16
N ASP A 62 12.20 -2.04 -1.98
CA ASP A 62 11.12 -2.27 -2.95
C ASP A 62 10.97 -3.75 -3.38
N LEU A 63 11.45 -4.69 -2.56
CA LEU A 63 11.20 -6.12 -2.71
C LEU A 63 9.84 -6.45 -2.11
N LEU A 64 8.76 -6.01 -2.78
CA LEU A 64 7.42 -6.03 -2.20
C LEU A 64 6.79 -7.44 -2.25
N THR A 65 6.70 -8.04 -3.46
CA THR A 65 6.14 -9.38 -3.67
C THR A 65 7.09 -10.30 -4.44
N THR A 66 8.26 -9.82 -4.81
CA THR A 66 9.31 -10.56 -5.52
C THR A 66 10.69 -10.21 -4.94
N PRO A 67 11.68 -11.12 -4.93
CA PRO A 67 11.58 -12.53 -5.35
C PRO A 67 10.76 -13.39 -4.37
N ASP A 68 10.38 -14.60 -4.79
CA ASP A 68 9.60 -15.50 -3.94
C ASP A 68 10.31 -15.80 -2.61
N LYS A 69 9.55 -15.84 -1.49
CA LYS A 69 10.01 -16.11 -0.11
C LYS A 69 11.12 -15.19 0.43
N LYS A 70 11.43 -14.09 -0.28
CA LYS A 70 12.43 -13.09 0.15
C LYS A 70 11.94 -11.67 -0.11
N ASN A 71 10.68 -11.42 0.20
CA ASN A 71 10.02 -10.14 -0.02
C ASN A 71 9.16 -9.75 1.17
N ALA A 72 8.76 -8.49 1.24
CA ALA A 72 8.01 -7.93 2.37
C ALA A 72 6.67 -8.65 2.58
N TYR A 73 5.93 -8.91 1.50
CA TYR A 73 4.65 -9.63 1.54
C TYR A 73 4.78 -11.01 2.20
N TYR A 74 5.77 -11.79 1.79
CA TYR A 74 6.03 -13.10 2.39
C TYR A 74 6.29 -13.01 3.89
N PHE A 75 7.14 -12.09 4.33
CA PHE A 75 7.47 -11.97 5.75
C PHE A 75 6.29 -11.49 6.58
N TYR A 76 5.50 -10.52 6.11
CA TYR A 76 4.27 -10.11 6.80
C TYR A 76 3.25 -11.25 6.90
N GLN A 77 3.11 -12.07 5.86
CA GLN A 77 2.25 -13.26 5.93
C GLN A 77 2.76 -14.28 6.96
N GLN A 78 4.08 -14.49 7.07
CA GLN A 78 4.63 -15.37 8.10
C GLN A 78 4.34 -14.86 9.51
N ILE A 79 4.36 -13.56 9.74
CA ILE A 79 3.96 -12.96 11.01
C ILE A 79 2.49 -13.24 11.30
N LEU A 80 1.59 -13.03 10.34
CA LEU A 80 0.15 -13.26 10.53
C LEU A 80 -0.22 -14.75 10.69
N LEU A 81 0.65 -15.68 10.31
CA LEU A 81 0.50 -17.10 10.64
C LEU A 81 0.83 -17.39 12.12
N LEU A 82 1.74 -16.62 12.73
CA LEU A 82 2.11 -16.74 14.13
C LEU A 82 1.18 -15.93 15.05
N ASP A 83 0.79 -14.76 14.61
CA ASP A 83 -0.08 -13.82 15.31
C ASP A 83 -1.05 -13.17 14.30
N PRO A 84 -2.25 -13.73 14.12
CA PRO A 84 -3.25 -13.21 13.17
C PRO A 84 -3.72 -11.79 13.45
N ASP A 85 -3.55 -11.31 14.66
CA ASP A 85 -3.96 -9.98 15.09
C ASP A 85 -2.80 -8.95 15.09
N ASN A 86 -1.65 -9.30 14.52
CA ASN A 86 -0.49 -8.44 14.48
C ASN A 86 -0.73 -7.18 13.61
N GLU A 87 -1.06 -6.08 14.27
CA GLU A 87 -1.36 -4.81 13.58
C GLU A 87 -0.19 -4.27 12.73
N PRO A 88 1.09 -4.31 13.18
CA PRO A 88 2.21 -3.91 12.34
C PRO A 88 2.30 -4.68 11.01
N ALA A 89 2.00 -5.98 11.00
CA ALA A 89 2.01 -6.78 9.78
C ALA A 89 0.84 -6.42 8.85
N LYS A 90 -0.36 -6.17 9.39
CA LYS A 90 -1.53 -5.71 8.62
C LYS A 90 -1.24 -4.36 7.96
N ILE A 91 -0.70 -3.39 8.71
CA ILE A 91 -0.27 -2.09 8.19
C ILE A 91 0.80 -2.26 7.11
N GLY A 92 1.75 -3.18 7.29
CA GLY A 92 2.77 -3.47 6.30
C GLY A 92 2.21 -4.00 4.97
N LEU A 93 1.19 -4.86 5.02
CA LEU A 93 0.48 -5.32 3.82
C LEU A 93 -0.26 -4.18 3.12
N ASP A 94 -0.95 -3.33 3.88
CA ASP A 94 -1.62 -2.12 3.38
C ASP A 94 -0.62 -1.19 2.65
N GLN A 95 0.54 -0.94 3.25
CA GLN A 95 1.59 -0.14 2.64
C GLN A 95 2.13 -0.74 1.33
N ILE A 96 2.20 -2.08 1.21
CA ILE A 96 2.58 -2.73 -0.04
C ILE A 96 1.55 -2.45 -1.14
N VAL A 97 0.25 -2.56 -0.81
CA VAL A 97 -0.83 -2.24 -1.76
C VAL A 97 -0.70 -0.79 -2.23
N GLU A 98 -0.62 0.16 -1.31
CA GLU A 98 -0.51 1.58 -1.62
C GLU A 98 0.73 1.91 -2.47
N ARG A 99 1.86 1.24 -2.22
CA ARG A 99 3.08 1.40 -3.02
C ARG A 99 2.87 0.96 -4.47
N TYR A 100 2.24 -0.19 -4.70
CA TYR A 100 1.93 -0.66 -6.05
C TYR A 100 0.92 0.24 -6.75
N LEU A 101 -0.09 0.74 -6.05
CA LEU A 101 -1.07 1.66 -6.61
C LEU A 101 -0.43 2.99 -7.01
N ALA A 102 0.49 3.52 -6.21
CA ALA A 102 1.28 4.70 -6.57
C ALA A 102 2.09 4.46 -7.84
N TRP A 103 2.81 3.34 -7.94
CA TRP A 103 3.55 2.98 -9.15
C TRP A 103 2.66 2.76 -10.38
N ALA A 104 1.43 2.28 -10.20
CA ALA A 104 0.47 2.15 -11.29
C ALA A 104 0.07 3.52 -11.87
N VAL A 105 -0.15 4.51 -11.00
CA VAL A 105 -0.45 5.89 -11.41
C VAL A 105 0.76 6.51 -12.12
N ASP A 106 1.97 6.35 -11.58
CA ASP A 106 3.19 6.86 -12.19
C ASP A 106 3.42 6.24 -13.58
N ALA A 107 3.26 4.92 -13.71
CA ALA A 107 3.36 4.23 -15.00
C ALA A 107 2.31 4.70 -16.02
N ALA A 108 1.10 5.04 -15.57
CA ALA A 108 0.08 5.61 -16.44
C ALA A 108 0.47 7.01 -16.95
N TYR A 109 1.04 7.86 -16.08
CA TYR A 109 1.57 9.16 -16.50
C TYR A 109 2.75 9.02 -17.47
N GLU A 110 3.58 7.99 -17.31
CA GLU A 110 4.67 7.65 -18.23
C GLU A 110 4.18 7.02 -19.54
N LYS A 111 2.86 6.90 -19.75
CA LYS A 111 2.25 6.23 -20.92
C LYS A 111 2.69 4.77 -21.08
N GLN A 112 2.83 4.07 -19.95
CA GLN A 112 3.16 2.65 -19.87
C GLN A 112 1.95 1.84 -19.35
N PRO A 113 0.86 1.71 -20.12
CA PRO A 113 -0.39 1.11 -19.62
C PRO A 113 -0.26 -0.36 -19.25
N ALA A 114 0.63 -1.12 -19.88
CA ALA A 114 0.89 -2.50 -19.53
C ALA A 114 1.55 -2.60 -18.14
N LYS A 115 2.49 -1.71 -17.85
CA LYS A 115 3.17 -1.64 -16.55
C LYS A 115 2.20 -1.20 -15.44
N ALA A 116 1.35 -0.20 -15.72
CA ALA A 116 0.30 0.22 -14.79
C ALA A 116 -0.64 -0.95 -14.42
N ARG A 117 -1.11 -1.71 -15.41
CA ARG A 117 -1.93 -2.92 -15.16
C ARG A 117 -1.19 -3.97 -14.34
N SER A 118 0.10 -4.18 -14.61
CA SER A 118 0.93 -5.14 -13.85
C SER A 118 1.03 -4.74 -12.36
N TYR A 119 1.20 -3.47 -12.05
CA TYR A 119 1.23 -2.99 -10.67
C TYR A 119 -0.12 -3.15 -9.96
N ILE A 120 -1.24 -2.85 -10.63
CA ILE A 120 -2.58 -3.11 -10.09
C ILE A 120 -2.81 -4.61 -9.85
N ALA A 121 -2.35 -5.49 -10.75
CA ALA A 121 -2.46 -6.93 -10.55
C ALA A 121 -1.64 -7.38 -9.32
N ARG A 122 -0.49 -6.77 -9.05
CA ARG A 122 0.32 -7.04 -7.85
C ARG A 122 -0.32 -6.51 -6.58
N SER A 123 -0.99 -5.35 -6.60
CA SER A 123 -1.74 -4.88 -5.44
C SER A 123 -2.91 -5.82 -5.11
N ASN A 124 -3.63 -6.33 -6.13
CA ASN A 124 -4.69 -7.32 -5.97
C ASN A 124 -4.19 -8.67 -5.42
N LEU A 125 -2.94 -9.05 -5.67
CA LEU A 125 -2.32 -10.24 -5.09
C LEU A 125 -2.19 -10.12 -3.57
N VAL A 126 -1.90 -8.91 -3.08
CA VAL A 126 -1.73 -8.64 -1.64
C VAL A 126 -3.08 -8.54 -0.94
N ASP A 127 -3.95 -7.66 -1.42
CA ASP A 127 -5.32 -7.53 -0.95
C ASP A 127 -6.24 -7.03 -2.09
N LYS A 128 -7.07 -7.94 -2.61
CA LYS A 128 -8.04 -7.62 -3.68
C LYS A 128 -9.22 -6.76 -3.23
N THR A 129 -9.42 -6.62 -1.92
CA THR A 129 -10.55 -5.88 -1.33
C THR A 129 -10.18 -4.49 -0.85
N HIS A 130 -8.91 -4.12 -1.01
CA HIS A 130 -8.40 -2.84 -0.53
C HIS A 130 -9.14 -1.65 -1.16
N PRO A 131 -9.60 -0.67 -0.34
CA PRO A 131 -10.50 0.39 -0.79
C PRO A 131 -9.90 1.34 -1.84
N SER A 132 -8.56 1.47 -1.90
CA SER A 132 -7.88 2.34 -2.87
C SER A 132 -7.79 1.76 -4.27
N ILE A 133 -8.07 0.46 -4.50
CA ILE A 133 -7.89 -0.19 -5.80
C ILE A 133 -8.84 0.39 -6.85
N GLU A 134 -10.13 0.41 -6.58
CA GLU A 134 -11.13 0.91 -7.52
C GLU A 134 -10.97 2.40 -7.88
N PRO A 135 -10.71 3.32 -6.93
CA PRO A 135 -10.38 4.70 -7.26
C PRO A 135 -9.13 4.82 -8.15
N THR A 136 -8.09 4.02 -7.88
CA THR A 136 -6.85 4.03 -8.66
C THR A 136 -7.07 3.48 -10.07
N LEU A 137 -7.84 2.41 -10.23
CA LEU A 137 -8.23 1.88 -11.54
C LEU A 137 -8.91 2.94 -12.40
N ARG A 138 -9.89 3.67 -11.83
CA ARG A 138 -10.54 4.79 -12.52
C ARG A 138 -9.54 5.88 -12.90
N GLN A 139 -8.64 6.24 -11.99
CA GLN A 139 -7.61 7.25 -12.25
C GLN A 139 -6.68 6.83 -13.38
N VAL A 140 -6.15 5.61 -13.34
CA VAL A 140 -5.26 5.03 -14.37
C VAL A 140 -5.97 4.99 -15.72
N LYS A 141 -7.25 4.60 -15.76
CA LYS A 141 -8.04 4.63 -17.00
C LYS A 141 -8.13 6.04 -17.57
N ILE A 142 -8.51 7.03 -16.75
CA ILE A 142 -8.62 8.44 -17.17
C ILE A 142 -7.28 8.93 -17.75
N ILE A 143 -6.15 8.61 -17.10
CA ILE A 143 -4.82 9.02 -17.56
C ILE A 143 -4.48 8.34 -18.90
N ASN A 144 -4.77 7.05 -19.04
CA ASN A 144 -4.49 6.29 -20.26
C ASN A 144 -5.34 6.76 -21.46
N ASP A 145 -6.62 7.07 -21.21
CA ASP A 145 -7.54 7.56 -22.23
C ASP A 145 -7.33 9.04 -22.58
N SER A 146 -6.47 9.74 -21.82
CA SER A 146 -6.17 11.15 -22.04
C SER A 146 -5.22 11.34 -23.22
N VAL A 147 -5.47 12.35 -24.05
CA VAL A 147 -4.51 12.84 -25.01
C VAL A 147 -3.33 13.45 -24.26
N TYR A 148 -2.14 12.94 -24.54
CA TYR A 148 -0.90 13.39 -23.91
C TYR A 148 -0.07 14.19 -24.89
N GLU A 149 0.34 15.37 -24.49
CA GLU A 149 1.22 16.25 -25.25
C GLU A 149 2.32 16.81 -24.36
N LYS A 150 3.46 17.05 -24.93
CA LYS A 150 4.65 17.51 -24.23
C LYS A 150 5.25 18.72 -24.93
N PHE A 151 5.44 19.78 -24.16
CA PHE A 151 6.18 20.97 -24.58
C PHE A 151 7.49 21.05 -23.80
N VAL A 152 8.61 21.14 -24.50
CA VAL A 152 9.95 21.30 -23.89
C VAL A 152 10.40 22.72 -24.13
N PHE A 153 10.79 23.41 -23.05
CA PHE A 153 11.37 24.73 -23.14
C PHE A 153 12.82 24.63 -23.67
N ASP A 154 13.16 25.51 -24.58
CA ASP A 154 14.57 25.62 -25.04
C ASP A 154 15.44 25.94 -23.82
N GLN A 155 16.64 25.32 -23.79
CA GLN A 155 17.61 25.49 -22.67
C GLN A 155 18.34 26.87 -22.74
N THR A 156 17.69 27.89 -23.25
CA THR A 156 18.21 29.25 -23.17
C THR A 156 18.17 29.73 -21.72
N PRO A 157 19.14 30.57 -21.30
CA PRO A 157 19.19 31.08 -19.91
C PRO A 157 17.93 31.82 -19.50
N VAL A 158 17.09 32.24 -20.44
CA VAL A 158 15.85 32.96 -20.21
C VAL A 158 14.66 32.13 -20.68
N ILE A 159 14.03 31.38 -19.75
CA ILE A 159 12.74 30.66 -20.00
C ILE A 159 11.67 31.62 -20.56
N GLN A 160 11.67 32.87 -20.15
CA GLN A 160 10.76 33.93 -20.60
C GLN A 160 11.17 34.58 -21.95
N SER A 161 12.03 33.93 -22.73
CA SER A 161 12.33 34.43 -24.06
C SER A 161 11.04 34.56 -24.91
N GLN A 162 10.97 35.57 -25.75
CA GLN A 162 9.84 35.75 -26.70
C GLN A 162 9.56 34.48 -27.52
N LYS A 163 10.62 33.77 -27.91
CA LYS A 163 10.52 32.52 -28.64
C LYS A 163 9.78 31.42 -27.84
N ASN A 164 10.12 31.24 -26.56
CA ASN A 164 9.43 30.27 -25.69
C ASN A 164 7.99 30.69 -25.39
N LEU A 165 7.75 31.99 -25.22
CA LEU A 165 6.39 32.50 -25.00
C LEU A 165 5.50 32.29 -26.24
N ALA A 166 6.00 32.58 -27.44
CA ALA A 166 5.26 32.37 -28.69
C ALA A 166 4.94 30.87 -28.91
N ARG A 167 5.92 29.98 -28.70
CA ARG A 167 5.75 28.53 -28.82
C ARG A 167 4.77 27.98 -27.76
N LEU A 168 4.85 28.48 -26.52
CA LEU A 168 3.91 28.10 -25.47
C LEU A 168 2.51 28.60 -25.81
N GLY A 169 2.37 29.81 -26.34
CA GLY A 169 1.09 30.35 -26.82
C GLY A 169 0.45 29.44 -27.86
N SER A 170 1.18 29.00 -28.88
CA SER A 170 0.70 28.03 -29.87
C SER A 170 0.30 26.71 -29.22
N PHE A 171 1.14 26.14 -28.38
CA PHE A 171 0.84 24.89 -27.65
C PHE A 171 -0.45 24.99 -26.82
N MET A 172 -0.70 26.14 -26.21
CA MET A 172 -1.92 26.39 -25.44
C MET A 172 -3.15 26.64 -26.32
N GLN A 173 -2.96 27.18 -27.54
CA GLN A 173 -4.05 27.37 -28.51
C GLN A 173 -4.58 26.03 -29.04
N ASP A 174 -3.73 25.00 -29.16
CA ASP A 174 -4.09 23.66 -29.61
C ASP A 174 -4.85 22.86 -28.55
N GLU A 175 -5.09 23.43 -27.37
CA GLU A 175 -5.88 22.75 -26.31
C GLU A 175 -7.32 22.52 -26.77
N PRO A 176 -7.84 21.27 -26.70
CA PRO A 176 -9.19 20.95 -27.11
C PRO A 176 -10.25 21.68 -26.24
N LEU A 177 -11.15 22.44 -26.88
CA LEU A 177 -12.14 23.29 -26.20
C LEU A 177 -13.12 22.48 -25.31
N ASN A 178 -13.39 21.23 -25.68
CA ASN A 178 -14.39 20.37 -25.02
C ASN A 178 -13.74 19.32 -24.09
N GLN A 179 -12.49 19.50 -23.72
CA GLN A 179 -11.77 18.56 -22.88
C GLN A 179 -11.30 19.23 -21.58
N ARG A 180 -11.19 18.42 -20.53
CA ARG A 180 -10.60 18.87 -19.25
C ARG A 180 -9.12 18.51 -19.27
N CYS A 181 -8.26 19.53 -19.27
CA CYS A 181 -6.82 19.34 -19.27
C CYS A 181 -6.22 19.47 -17.88
N ARG A 182 -5.22 18.65 -17.61
CA ARG A 182 -4.33 18.73 -16.44
C ARG A 182 -2.90 18.89 -16.90
N TYR A 183 -2.10 19.59 -16.13
CA TYR A 183 -0.73 19.91 -16.47
C TYR A 183 0.24 19.36 -15.43
N LEU A 184 1.40 18.90 -15.89
CA LEU A 184 2.57 18.65 -15.08
C LEU A 184 3.67 19.61 -15.52
N ILE A 185 4.15 20.41 -14.58
CA ILE A 185 5.27 21.31 -14.79
C ILE A 185 6.50 20.67 -14.18
N SER A 186 7.49 20.37 -15.03
CA SER A 186 8.79 19.85 -14.61
C SER A 186 9.85 20.91 -14.84
N ALA A 187 10.61 21.25 -13.81
CA ALA A 187 11.69 22.22 -13.92
C ALA A 187 12.82 21.92 -12.93
N ALA A 188 13.99 22.50 -13.18
CA ALA A 188 15.19 22.25 -12.38
C ALA A 188 15.08 22.73 -10.91
N ASN A 189 14.21 23.69 -10.64
CA ASN A 189 13.96 24.22 -9.29
C ASN A 189 12.58 24.88 -9.17
N ASP A 190 12.13 25.15 -7.95
CA ASP A 190 10.83 25.78 -7.64
C ASP A 190 10.66 27.18 -8.26
N GLY A 191 11.70 27.95 -8.35
CA GLY A 191 11.64 29.28 -8.98
C GLY A 191 11.24 29.19 -10.46
N LEU A 192 11.78 28.22 -11.17
CA LEU A 192 11.44 27.92 -12.56
C LEU A 192 10.03 27.35 -12.71
N VAL A 193 9.61 26.48 -11.80
CA VAL A 193 8.23 25.94 -11.76
C VAL A 193 7.22 27.10 -11.65
N ARG A 194 7.43 28.05 -10.73
CA ARG A 194 6.54 29.21 -10.55
C ARG A 194 6.49 30.09 -11.80
N LYS A 195 7.62 30.31 -12.45
CA LYS A 195 7.69 31.09 -13.70
C LYS A 195 6.92 30.41 -14.82
N ILE A 196 7.13 29.11 -15.03
CA ILE A 196 6.40 28.33 -16.04
C ILE A 196 4.90 28.34 -15.75
N TYR A 197 4.50 28.16 -14.49
CA TYR A 197 3.10 28.22 -14.09
C TYR A 197 2.44 29.57 -14.42
N ALA A 198 3.12 30.69 -14.12
CA ALA A 198 2.63 32.01 -14.47
C ALA A 198 2.47 32.21 -15.98
N MET A 199 3.43 31.70 -16.78
CA MET A 199 3.36 31.75 -18.25
C MET A 199 2.18 30.95 -18.78
N VAL A 200 1.92 29.76 -18.25
CA VAL A 200 0.79 28.90 -18.64
C VAL A 200 -0.53 29.58 -18.29
N GLN A 201 -0.64 30.19 -17.10
CA GLN A 201 -1.82 30.95 -16.72
C GLN A 201 -2.08 32.15 -17.65
N GLN A 202 -1.04 32.90 -17.98
CA GLN A 202 -1.13 34.04 -18.90
C GLN A 202 -1.57 33.61 -20.29
N ALA A 203 -0.99 32.53 -20.83
CA ALA A 203 -1.36 32.00 -22.14
C ALA A 203 -2.81 31.50 -22.16
N GLN A 204 -3.28 30.87 -21.09
CA GLN A 204 -4.65 30.39 -20.99
C GLN A 204 -5.67 31.55 -20.85
N ALA A 205 -5.34 32.58 -20.07
CA ALA A 205 -6.17 33.78 -19.95
C ALA A 205 -6.31 34.52 -21.29
N ALA A 206 -5.25 34.61 -22.07
CA ALA A 206 -5.27 35.20 -23.41
C ALA A 206 -6.19 34.44 -24.40
N LYS A 207 -6.31 33.09 -24.24
CA LYS A 207 -7.17 32.26 -25.08
C LYS A 207 -8.65 32.31 -24.70
N SER A 208 -8.97 32.24 -23.43
CA SER A 208 -10.34 32.01 -22.95
C SER A 208 -11.04 33.26 -22.47
N GLY A 209 -10.32 34.38 -22.30
CA GLY A 209 -10.84 35.58 -21.64
C GLY A 209 -11.16 35.41 -20.14
N ASP A 210 -10.95 34.20 -19.61
CA ASP A 210 -11.26 33.83 -18.23
C ASP A 210 -9.99 33.31 -17.54
N VAL A 211 -9.69 33.86 -16.37
CA VAL A 211 -8.53 33.44 -15.55
C VAL A 211 -8.92 32.19 -14.76
N ARG A 212 -9.11 31.07 -15.46
CA ARG A 212 -9.32 29.79 -14.79
C ARG A 212 -8.00 29.34 -14.16
N ARG A 213 -8.09 28.83 -12.93
CA ARG A 213 -6.91 28.23 -12.29
C ARG A 213 -6.48 26.98 -13.06
N VAL A 214 -5.29 27.05 -13.63
CA VAL A 214 -4.64 25.88 -14.25
C VAL A 214 -4.43 24.81 -13.17
N ARG A 215 -4.96 23.62 -13.41
CA ARG A 215 -4.71 22.46 -12.53
C ARG A 215 -3.37 21.85 -12.91
N ALA A 216 -2.30 22.24 -12.21
CA ALA A 216 -0.96 21.74 -12.45
C ALA A 216 -0.41 21.01 -11.23
N ARG A 217 0.34 19.93 -11.47
CA ARG A 217 1.25 19.32 -10.51
C ARG A 217 2.66 19.80 -10.82
N ASN A 218 3.52 19.85 -9.83
CA ASN A 218 4.90 20.29 -9.97
C ASN A 218 5.85 19.14 -9.70
N GLN A 219 6.94 19.09 -10.47
CA GLN A 219 8.03 18.11 -10.28
C GLN A 219 9.36 18.80 -10.48
N ILE A 220 10.32 18.56 -9.60
CA ILE A 220 11.70 19.01 -9.80
C ILE A 220 12.41 17.99 -10.68
N SER A 221 12.65 18.35 -11.94
CA SER A 221 13.39 17.53 -12.89
C SER A 221 13.84 18.33 -14.12
N THR A 222 14.78 17.79 -14.86
CA THR A 222 15.28 18.33 -16.15
C THR A 222 14.98 17.34 -17.29
N PRO A 223 14.75 17.81 -18.51
CA PRO A 223 14.69 19.22 -18.95
C PRO A 223 13.43 19.93 -18.46
N ASN A 224 13.44 21.29 -18.46
CA ASN A 224 12.25 22.07 -18.17
C ASN A 224 11.17 21.79 -19.21
N ARG A 225 9.99 21.34 -18.76
CA ARG A 225 8.91 20.92 -19.64
C ARG A 225 7.53 21.15 -19.03
N LEU A 226 6.56 21.29 -19.93
CA LEU A 226 5.14 21.27 -19.61
C LEU A 226 4.53 20.03 -20.28
N GLU A 227 3.87 19.22 -19.53
CA GLU A 227 3.12 18.07 -20.01
C GLU A 227 1.64 18.33 -19.82
N ARG A 228 0.83 18.02 -20.83
CA ARG A 228 -0.61 18.22 -20.84
C ARG A 228 -1.32 16.89 -21.07
N TRP A 229 -2.30 16.57 -20.23
CA TRP A 229 -3.23 15.47 -20.40
C TRP A 229 -4.63 16.03 -20.50
N CYS A 230 -5.26 15.84 -21.64
CA CYS A 230 -6.63 16.24 -21.88
C CYS A 230 -7.50 14.99 -22.03
N HIS A 231 -8.62 14.94 -21.34
CA HIS A 231 -9.58 13.85 -21.45
C HIS A 231 -10.97 14.42 -21.81
N PRO A 232 -11.81 13.66 -22.53
CA PRO A 232 -13.16 14.05 -22.81
C PRO A 232 -13.89 14.39 -21.52
N SER A 233 -14.62 15.50 -21.49
CA SER A 233 -15.54 15.81 -20.40
C SER A 233 -16.74 14.88 -20.53
N PHE A 234 -17.00 14.10 -19.49
CA PHE A 234 -18.26 13.36 -19.35
C PHE A 234 -19.39 14.33 -19.05
#